data_ca188c48240aa63d41cc6fb5292da0ef
#
_entry.id   ca188c48240aa63d41cc6fb5292da0ef
#
_cell.length_a   1.000
_cell.length_b   1.000
_cell.length_c   1.000
_cell.angle_alpha   90.00
_cell.angle_beta   90.00
_cell.angle_gamma   90.00
#
_symmetry.space_group_name_H-M   'P 1'
#
loop_
_entity.id
_entity.type
_entity.pdbx_description
1 polymer ?
#
loop_
_entity_poly.entity_id
_entity_poly.type
_entity_poly.pdbx_seq_one_letter_code
_entity_poly.pdbx_strand_id
1 'polypeptide(L)'
;MRRLGLRFYRTPAGAAPVRDWLRRLTDEARRQIGWDIGLVQERWPIGRPLVGKLGSGLCEVRTTFDQNEYRVFFYIEREQVVVVHSTMVLVHGIHKKTQKTPAADLALAQRRMKAGT
;
A
#
# COMPACT_ATOMS: atom_id res chain seq x y z
N MET A 1 8.41 -18.61 -7.72
CA MET A 1 7.35 -17.62 -7.74
C MET A 1 7.95 -16.21 -7.85
N ARG A 2 7.41 -15.39 -8.71
CA ARG A 2 7.98 -14.06 -8.92
C ARG A 2 7.53 -13.10 -7.84
N ARG A 3 8.49 -12.37 -7.32
CA ARG A 3 8.24 -11.29 -6.37
C ARG A 3 7.53 -10.14 -7.09
N LEU A 4 6.53 -9.52 -6.43
CA LEU A 4 5.92 -8.31 -6.94
C LEU A 4 6.95 -7.18 -6.98
N GLY A 5 6.92 -6.37 -8.03
CA GLY A 5 7.60 -5.08 -8.03
C GLY A 5 6.93 -4.11 -7.05
N LEU A 6 7.57 -2.98 -6.82
CA LEU A 6 7.06 -1.95 -5.92
C LEU A 6 7.18 -0.59 -6.59
N ARG A 7 6.11 0.19 -6.53
CA ARG A 7 6.11 1.56 -7.03
C ARG A 7 5.31 2.46 -6.10
N PHE A 8 5.82 3.66 -5.87
CA PHE A 8 5.07 4.69 -5.17
C PHE A 8 4.23 5.48 -6.18
N TYR A 9 2.96 5.67 -5.86
CA TYR A 9 2.13 6.59 -6.63
C TYR A 9 2.77 7.98 -6.61
N ARG A 10 2.78 8.64 -7.75
CA ARG A 10 3.24 10.02 -7.89
C ARG A 10 2.09 10.90 -8.36
N THR A 11 2.00 12.09 -7.76
CA THR A 11 1.05 13.11 -8.21
C THR A 11 1.49 13.67 -9.57
N PRO A 12 0.59 14.37 -10.28
CA PRO A 12 0.98 15.04 -11.54
C PRO A 12 2.15 16.02 -11.36
N ALA A 13 2.30 16.61 -10.18
CA ALA A 13 3.42 17.50 -9.86
C ALA A 13 4.71 16.77 -9.50
N GLY A 14 4.70 15.44 -9.47
CA GLY A 14 5.88 14.62 -9.19
C GLY A 14 6.10 14.26 -7.74
N ALA A 15 5.21 14.64 -6.83
CA ALA A 15 5.31 14.25 -5.42
C ALA A 15 5.01 12.76 -5.24
N ALA A 16 5.64 12.12 -4.25
CA ALA A 16 5.40 10.74 -3.89
C ALA A 16 4.84 10.70 -2.45
N PRO A 17 3.49 10.80 -2.30
CA PRO A 17 2.88 11.00 -0.98
C PRO A 17 3.16 9.89 0.02
N VAL A 18 3.17 8.61 -0.39
CA VAL A 18 3.43 7.51 0.53
C VAL A 18 4.89 7.50 0.97
N ARG A 19 5.82 7.74 0.04
CA ARG A 19 7.23 7.86 0.39
C ARG A 19 7.45 8.98 1.41
N ASP A 20 6.83 10.12 1.18
CA ASP A 20 6.98 11.28 2.06
C ASP A 20 6.34 11.00 3.43
N TRP A 21 5.18 10.33 3.46
CA TRP A 21 4.53 9.93 4.69
C TRP A 21 5.41 8.96 5.50
N LEU A 22 6.00 7.97 4.85
CA LEU A 22 6.90 7.01 5.51
C LEU A 22 8.08 7.71 6.15
N ARG A 23 8.64 8.73 5.49
CA ARG A 23 9.79 9.49 5.99
C ARG A 23 9.48 10.27 7.27
N ARG A 24 8.20 10.58 7.51
CA ARG A 24 7.77 11.29 8.73
C ARG A 24 7.57 10.37 9.93
N LEU A 25 7.57 9.06 9.71
CA LEU A 25 7.43 8.08 10.79
C LEU A 25 8.76 7.82 11.49
N THR A 26 8.69 7.19 12.67
CA THR A 26 9.91 6.73 13.34
C THR A 26 10.61 5.67 12.49
N ASP A 27 11.91 5.50 12.69
CA ASP A 27 12.68 4.48 11.98
C ASP A 27 12.13 3.08 12.22
N GLU A 28 11.73 2.79 13.45
CA GLU A 28 11.19 1.49 13.82
C GLU A 28 9.88 1.21 13.12
N ALA A 29 8.96 2.17 13.13
CA ALA A 29 7.66 2.03 12.46
C ALA A 29 7.85 1.85 10.96
N ARG A 30 8.71 2.65 10.35
CA ARG A 30 8.99 2.56 8.92
C ARG A 30 9.58 1.20 8.55
N ARG A 31 10.50 0.67 9.34
CA ARG A 31 11.08 -0.66 9.11
C ARG A 31 10.04 -1.76 9.20
N GLN A 32 9.14 -1.68 10.18
CA GLN A 32 8.09 -2.68 10.33
C GLN A 32 7.12 -2.64 9.16
N ILE A 33 6.73 -1.45 8.73
CA ILE A 33 5.87 -1.28 7.55
C ILE A 33 6.58 -1.84 6.30
N GLY A 34 7.84 -1.51 6.13
CA GLY A 34 8.64 -2.01 5.01
C GLY A 34 8.76 -3.53 5.01
N TRP A 35 8.93 -4.13 6.19
CA TRP A 35 8.97 -5.58 6.33
C TRP A 35 7.63 -6.21 5.88
N ASP A 36 6.51 -5.64 6.32
CA ASP A 36 5.19 -6.16 5.97
C ASP A 36 4.89 -6.00 4.48
N ILE A 37 5.28 -4.87 3.88
CA ILE A 37 5.17 -4.68 2.43
C ILE A 37 6.01 -5.74 1.70
N GLY A 38 7.21 -6.01 2.19
CA GLY A 38 8.08 -7.04 1.63
C GLY A 38 7.46 -8.44 1.67
N LEU A 39 6.76 -8.76 2.76
CA LEU A 39 6.03 -10.03 2.85
C LEU A 39 4.93 -10.12 1.80
N VAL A 40 4.21 -9.03 1.55
CA VAL A 40 3.18 -9.00 0.50
C VAL A 40 3.83 -9.24 -0.86
N GLN A 41 4.96 -8.59 -1.14
CA GLN A 41 5.68 -8.78 -2.41
C GLN A 41 6.08 -10.24 -2.62
N GLU A 42 6.56 -10.90 -1.57
CA GLU A 42 7.03 -12.29 -1.65
C GLU A 42 5.90 -13.30 -1.75
N ARG A 43 4.77 -13.03 -1.09
CA ARG A 43 3.71 -14.02 -0.87
C ARG A 43 2.41 -13.72 -1.59
N TRP A 44 2.36 -12.68 -2.41
CA TRP A 44 1.13 -12.33 -3.12
C TRP A 44 0.65 -13.49 -4.02
N PRO A 45 -0.64 -13.84 -4.05
CA PRO A 45 -1.71 -13.21 -3.26
C PRO A 45 -1.72 -13.72 -1.81
N ILE A 46 -1.95 -12.79 -0.89
CA ILE A 46 -2.03 -13.08 0.53
C ILE A 46 -3.18 -12.27 1.13
N GLY A 47 -3.88 -12.87 2.09
CA GLY A 47 -5.03 -12.25 2.72
C GLY A 47 -4.80 -11.87 4.17
N ARG A 48 -5.88 -11.86 4.93
CA ARG A 48 -5.85 -11.50 6.34
C ARG A 48 -4.95 -12.43 7.15
N PRO A 49 -4.35 -11.93 8.23
CA PRO A 49 -4.54 -10.59 8.79
C PRO A 49 -3.68 -9.50 8.14
N LEU A 50 -2.69 -9.87 7.32
CA LEU A 50 -1.73 -8.89 6.77
C LEU A 50 -2.37 -7.97 5.73
N VAL A 51 -3.20 -8.51 4.85
CA VAL A 51 -3.82 -7.74 3.77
C VAL A 51 -5.34 -7.79 3.89
N GLY A 52 -5.95 -6.60 3.88
CA GLY A 52 -7.40 -6.45 3.78
C GLY A 52 -7.79 -5.98 2.39
N LYS A 53 -8.90 -6.50 1.86
CA LYS A 53 -9.47 -6.05 0.59
C LYS A 53 -10.48 -4.94 0.85
N LEU A 54 -10.38 -3.86 0.07
CA LEU A 54 -11.24 -2.68 0.22
C LEU A 54 -12.23 -2.51 -0.93
N GLY A 55 -12.20 -3.42 -1.90
CA GLY A 55 -13.10 -3.38 -3.05
C GLY A 55 -12.46 -2.75 -4.28
N SER A 56 -12.97 -3.09 -5.46
CA SER A 56 -12.55 -2.55 -6.76
C SER A 56 -11.04 -2.68 -7.05
N GLY A 57 -10.40 -3.69 -6.45
CA GLY A 57 -8.96 -3.91 -6.64
C GLY A 57 -8.07 -3.19 -5.65
N LEU A 58 -8.62 -2.34 -4.80
CA LEU A 58 -7.87 -1.67 -3.75
C LEU A 58 -7.71 -2.58 -2.53
N CYS A 59 -6.52 -2.61 -1.97
CA CYS A 59 -6.17 -3.39 -0.79
C CYS A 59 -5.42 -2.53 0.22
N GLU A 60 -5.26 -3.04 1.42
CA GLU A 60 -4.44 -2.39 2.44
C GLU A 60 -3.50 -3.40 3.10
N VAL A 61 -2.25 -2.98 3.33
CA VAL A 61 -1.31 -3.70 4.19
C VAL A 61 -1.54 -3.20 5.62
N ARG A 62 -1.71 -4.13 6.54
CA ARG A 62 -1.94 -3.84 7.96
C ARG A 62 -0.66 -4.08 8.73
N THR A 63 -0.17 -3.04 9.39
CA THR A 63 1.02 -3.13 10.24
C THR A 63 0.66 -2.69 11.64
N THR A 64 0.97 -3.53 12.63
CA THR A 64 0.86 -3.20 14.05
C THR A 64 2.26 -3.11 14.63
N PHE A 65 2.57 -1.99 15.26
CA PHE A 65 3.85 -1.79 15.89
C PHE A 65 3.69 -0.88 17.10
N ASP A 66 4.16 -1.35 18.26
CA ASP A 66 4.15 -0.58 19.52
C ASP A 66 2.75 0.01 19.81
N GLN A 67 1.72 -0.84 19.73
CA GLN A 67 0.31 -0.49 19.95
C GLN A 67 -0.27 0.50 18.94
N ASN A 68 0.48 0.83 17.89
CA ASN A 68 0.01 1.67 16.80
C ASN A 68 -0.37 0.81 15.62
N GLU A 69 -1.39 1.21 14.90
CA GLU A 69 -1.80 0.56 13.67
C GLU A 69 -1.59 1.49 12.49
N TYR A 70 -0.96 0.94 11.45
CA TYR A 70 -0.72 1.66 10.21
C TYR A 70 -1.40 0.91 9.07
N ARG A 71 -1.88 1.63 8.08
CA ARG A 71 -2.45 1.05 6.85
C ARG A 71 -1.76 1.68 5.66
N VAL A 72 -1.28 0.85 4.74
CA VAL A 72 -0.75 1.32 3.46
C VAL A 72 -1.64 0.76 2.37
N PHE A 73 -2.30 1.64 1.63
CA PHE A 73 -3.25 1.28 0.60
C PHE A 73 -2.52 1.06 -0.71
N PHE A 74 -2.89 0.00 -1.42
CA PHE A 74 -2.22 -0.37 -2.66
C PHE A 74 -3.17 -1.08 -3.61
N TYR A 75 -2.78 -1.13 -4.87
CA TYR A 75 -3.40 -1.98 -5.88
C TYR A 75 -2.30 -2.71 -6.66
N ILE A 76 -2.70 -3.72 -7.39
CA ILE A 76 -1.76 -4.49 -8.22
C ILE A 76 -1.93 -4.04 -9.67
N GLU A 77 -0.85 -3.52 -10.23
CA GLU A 77 -0.75 -3.18 -11.63
C GLU A 77 -0.11 -4.34 -12.37
N ARG A 78 -0.76 -4.82 -13.41
CA ARG A 78 -0.25 -5.92 -14.23
C ARG A 78 0.27 -5.37 -15.55
N GLU A 79 1.50 -5.72 -15.90
CA GLU A 79 2.00 -5.42 -17.23
C GLU A 79 1.40 -6.41 -18.23
N GLN A 80 0.90 -5.86 -19.33
CA GLN A 80 0.19 -6.64 -20.35
C GLN A 80 1.11 -7.28 -21.40
N VAL A 81 2.41 -7.12 -21.28
CA VAL A 81 3.35 -7.63 -22.26
C VAL A 81 4.03 -8.89 -21.72
N VAL A 82 4.04 -9.89 -22.52
CA VAL A 82 4.67 -11.24 -22.55
C VAL A 82 5.35 -11.80 -21.28
N VAL A 83 5.80 -11.00 -20.35
CA VAL A 83 6.32 -11.46 -19.05
C VAL A 83 5.50 -10.80 -17.96
N VAL A 84 4.79 -11.61 -17.24
CA VAL A 84 3.87 -11.14 -16.20
C VAL A 84 4.66 -10.60 -15.03
N HIS A 85 5.05 -9.34 -15.09
CA HIS A 85 5.45 -8.60 -13.91
C HIS A 85 4.23 -7.89 -13.36
N SER A 86 3.83 -8.27 -12.15
CA SER A 86 2.83 -7.51 -11.42
C SER A 86 3.57 -6.57 -10.47
N THR A 87 3.10 -5.34 -10.39
CA THR A 87 3.69 -4.31 -9.55
C THR A 87 2.70 -3.89 -8.47
N MET A 88 3.16 -3.86 -7.23
CA MET A 88 2.40 -3.33 -6.11
C MET A 88 2.55 -1.81 -6.10
N VAL A 89 1.46 -1.07 -6.29
CA VAL A 89 1.49 0.40 -6.34
C VAL A 89 0.93 0.96 -5.05
N LEU A 90 1.76 1.66 -4.29
CA LEU A 90 1.37 2.24 -3.01
C LEU A 90 0.75 3.61 -3.24
N VAL A 91 -0.51 3.80 -2.85
CA VAL A 91 -1.28 5.01 -3.15
C VAL A 91 -1.56 5.88 -1.93
N HIS A 92 -1.59 5.33 -0.71
CA HIS A 92 -1.92 6.11 0.48
C HIS A 92 -1.44 5.39 1.73
N GLY A 93 -1.12 6.13 2.77
CA GLY A 93 -0.74 5.58 4.06
C GLY A 93 -1.39 6.36 5.19
N ILE A 94 -1.82 5.68 6.23
CA ILE A 94 -2.39 6.31 7.41
C ILE A 94 -1.90 5.64 8.68
N HIS A 95 -1.82 6.45 9.73
CA HIS A 95 -1.69 5.98 11.11
C HIS A 95 -3.11 5.85 11.66
N LYS A 96 -3.61 4.62 11.71
CA LYS A 96 -5.02 4.35 11.98
C LYS A 96 -5.31 4.45 13.46
N LYS A 97 -6.36 5.19 13.83
CA LYS A 97 -6.77 5.37 15.22
C LYS A 97 -8.14 4.78 15.52
N THR A 98 -8.82 4.25 14.52
CA THR A 98 -10.14 3.64 14.67
C THR A 98 -10.16 2.28 14.00
N GLN A 99 -11.16 1.46 14.34
CA GLN A 99 -11.31 0.12 13.73
C GLN A 99 -11.64 0.21 12.24
N LYS A 100 -12.40 1.23 11.86
CA LYS A 100 -12.91 1.37 10.50
C LYS A 100 -12.00 2.31 9.70
N THR A 101 -11.73 1.98 8.45
CA THR A 101 -11.01 2.86 7.56
C THR A 101 -11.83 4.13 7.31
N PRO A 102 -11.29 5.33 7.59
CA PRO A 102 -12.03 6.57 7.35
C PRO A 102 -12.41 6.72 5.88
N ALA A 103 -13.63 7.21 5.64
CA ALA A 103 -14.18 7.34 4.29
C ALA A 103 -13.33 8.27 3.41
N ALA A 104 -12.79 9.34 3.99
CA ALA A 104 -11.95 10.29 3.25
C ALA A 104 -10.66 9.64 2.74
N ASP A 105 -10.03 8.80 3.57
CA ASP A 105 -8.80 8.08 3.21
C ASP A 105 -9.08 7.04 2.13
N LEU A 106 -10.19 6.33 2.25
CA LEU A 106 -10.60 5.36 1.24
C LEU A 106 -10.87 6.04 -0.10
N ALA A 107 -11.59 7.16 -0.09
CA ALA A 107 -11.89 7.91 -1.30
C ALA A 107 -10.62 8.45 -1.97
N LEU A 108 -9.68 8.95 -1.18
CA LEU A 108 -8.39 9.43 -1.71
C LEU A 108 -7.61 8.31 -2.37
N ALA A 109 -7.52 7.14 -1.70
CA ALA A 109 -6.82 5.99 -2.26
C ALA A 109 -7.45 5.52 -3.56
N GLN A 110 -8.78 5.51 -3.63
CA GLN A 110 -9.50 5.13 -4.84
C GLN A 110 -9.23 6.11 -6.00
N ARG A 111 -9.21 7.41 -5.72
CA ARG A 111 -8.90 8.42 -6.74
C ARG A 111 -7.49 8.24 -7.29
N ARG A 112 -6.52 8.00 -6.42
CA ARG A 112 -5.13 7.78 -6.82
C ARG A 112 -4.96 6.50 -7.63
N MET A 113 -5.68 5.45 -7.25
CA MET A 113 -5.67 4.20 -8.01
C MET A 113 -6.20 4.42 -9.43
N LYS A 114 -7.32 5.13 -9.58
CA LYS A 114 -7.88 5.43 -10.90
C LYS A 114 -6.97 6.30 -11.73
N ALA A 115 -6.31 7.27 -11.13
CA ALA A 115 -5.37 8.14 -11.82
C ALA A 115 -4.12 7.39 -12.28
N GLY A 116 -3.72 6.34 -11.56
CA GLY A 116 -2.55 5.53 -11.91
C GLY A 116 -2.82 4.44 -12.93
N THR A 117 -4.06 4.18 -13.23
CA THR A 117 -4.47 3.19 -14.26
C THR A 117 -4.94 3.89 -15.56
#